data_64a0c518c976b11977f10a5f1a5f81ea
#
_entry.id   64a0c518c976b11977f10a5f1a5f81ea
#
_cell.length_a   1.000
_cell.length_b   1.000
_cell.length_c   1.000
_cell.angle_alpha   90.00
_cell.angle_beta   90.00
_cell.angle_gamma   90.00
#
_symmetry.space_group_name_H-M   'P 1'
#
loop_
_entity.id
_entity.type
_entity.pdbx_description
1 polymer ?
#
loop_
_entity_poly.entity_id
_entity_poly.type
_entity_poly.pdbx_seq_one_letter_code
_entity_poly.pdbx_strand_id
1 'polypeptide(L)'
;MKHRILYMMIAAAAIFSCQKAEEKTDVEAGFDALGRVPKVGLASEINVYQYDKQVSATVLVSGIDPDMKNLEVGLLSSLDEYFSDPKAVYAKRNRNGSYTLRVPVTPGKTNWIMAMAACGSGAAYSAKVSVDVPDVPWQYKIADQYVGTMANDTIKQGKASYPDHTMVLKYNSKTKKLTVGNVCAYSLSEGLDYTKDNSVNYIVGDVDIEEMTVSFPVTQNGVDAHLATGMSLMPFILKGKDVYSDKEFIWKFNEDVSELSYPMFGVVSGSNIKQSYDAGVLKAK
;
A
#
# COMPACT_ATOMS: atom_id res chain seq x y z
N MET A 1 -12.31 19.40 15.98
CA MET A 1 -12.23 20.85 15.69
C MET A 1 -11.56 21.16 14.34
N LYS A 2 -10.48 20.45 13.93
CA LYS A 2 -9.76 20.70 12.64
C LYS A 2 -10.63 20.59 11.38
N HIS A 3 -11.55 19.61 11.30
CA HIS A 3 -12.41 19.44 10.13
C HIS A 3 -13.50 20.51 9.97
N ARG A 4 -13.96 21.13 11.06
CA ARG A 4 -14.98 22.19 10.96
C ARG A 4 -14.44 23.50 10.38
N ILE A 5 -13.17 23.79 10.58
CA ILE A 5 -12.51 24.98 10.02
C ILE A 5 -12.36 24.86 8.51
N LEU A 6 -12.00 23.65 8.01
CA LEU A 6 -11.85 23.38 6.59
C LEU A 6 -13.18 23.58 5.83
N TYR A 7 -14.30 23.08 6.35
CA TYR A 7 -15.62 23.27 5.74
C TYR A 7 -16.08 24.73 5.72
N MET A 8 -15.79 25.49 6.77
CA MET A 8 -16.09 26.93 6.79
C MET A 8 -15.25 27.71 5.77
N MET A 9 -13.99 27.34 5.54
CA MET A 9 -13.12 28.01 4.57
C MET A 9 -13.53 27.74 3.13
N ILE A 10 -13.97 26.52 2.80
CA ILE A 10 -14.48 26.19 1.45
C ILE A 10 -15.78 26.94 1.16
N ALA A 11 -16.69 27.06 2.14
CA ALA A 11 -17.92 27.83 2.00
C ALA A 11 -17.65 29.32 1.82
N ALA A 12 -16.66 29.89 2.53
CA ALA A 12 -16.28 31.29 2.39
C ALA A 12 -15.67 31.59 1.00
N ALA A 13 -14.83 30.69 0.45
CA ALA A 13 -14.24 30.87 -0.88
C ALA A 13 -15.28 30.84 -2.02
N ALA A 14 -16.36 30.05 -1.86
CA ALA A 14 -17.45 29.99 -2.86
C ALA A 14 -18.31 31.26 -2.90
N ILE A 15 -18.38 32.01 -1.82
CA ILE A 15 -19.19 33.24 -1.74
C ILE A 15 -18.48 34.44 -2.41
N PHE A 16 -17.14 34.43 -2.47
CA PHE A 16 -16.35 35.53 -3.04
C PHE A 16 -16.12 35.48 -4.54
N SER A 17 -16.50 34.38 -5.23
CA SER A 17 -16.24 34.24 -6.67
C SER A 17 -17.26 34.90 -7.61
N CYS A 18 -18.31 35.54 -7.09
CA CYS A 18 -19.43 36.08 -7.87
C CYS A 18 -19.77 37.57 -7.62
N GLN A 19 -18.82 38.44 -7.28
CA GLN A 19 -19.10 39.87 -7.26
C GLN A 19 -18.23 40.64 -8.24
N LYS A 20 -18.91 41.33 -9.19
CA LYS A 20 -18.34 42.37 -10.03
C LYS A 20 -17.81 43.50 -9.17
N ALA A 21 -16.68 44.08 -9.64
CA ALA A 21 -16.09 45.28 -9.02
C ALA A 21 -17.06 46.45 -9.05
N GLU A 22 -17.69 46.72 -7.93
CA GLU A 22 -18.38 47.98 -7.66
C GLU A 22 -18.07 48.40 -6.23
N GLU A 23 -17.61 49.66 -6.09
CA GLU A 23 -17.34 50.49 -4.93
C GLU A 23 -17.01 49.76 -3.60
N LYS A 24 -15.77 49.96 -3.14
CA LYS A 24 -15.32 49.52 -1.83
C LYS A 24 -16.18 50.19 -0.76
N THR A 25 -17.01 49.40 -0.09
CA THR A 25 -17.74 49.84 1.10
C THR A 25 -16.79 49.93 2.31
N ASP A 26 -17.14 50.70 3.34
CA ASP A 26 -16.36 50.79 4.59
C ASP A 26 -16.10 49.48 5.27
N VAL A 27 -16.87 48.43 4.93
CA VAL A 27 -16.68 47.07 5.38
C VAL A 27 -15.48 46.40 4.66
N GLU A 28 -15.29 46.66 3.34
CA GLU A 28 -14.14 46.14 2.57
C GLU A 28 -12.84 46.83 3.01
N ALA A 29 -12.88 48.13 3.33
CA ALA A 29 -11.76 48.85 3.93
C ALA A 29 -11.40 48.29 5.32
N GLY A 30 -12.41 47.86 6.11
CA GLY A 30 -12.22 47.16 7.38
C GLY A 30 -11.60 45.76 7.23
N PHE A 31 -11.92 45.06 6.16
CA PHE A 31 -11.30 43.77 5.84
C PHE A 31 -9.83 43.89 5.39
N ASP A 32 -9.50 44.88 4.60
CA ASP A 32 -8.11 45.21 4.23
C ASP A 32 -7.26 45.64 5.46
N ALA A 33 -7.89 46.11 6.53
CA ALA A 33 -7.23 46.48 7.78
C ALA A 33 -7.12 45.32 8.79
N LEU A 34 -7.91 44.24 8.64
CA LEU A 34 -7.97 43.11 9.57
C LEU A 34 -6.93 42.00 9.30
N GLY A 35 -6.17 42.08 8.24
CA GLY A 35 -5.07 41.16 8.05
C GLY A 35 -4.87 40.68 6.62
N ARG A 36 -3.64 40.76 6.17
CA ARG A 36 -3.22 40.31 4.85
C ARG A 36 -3.17 38.79 4.85
N VAL A 37 -3.83 38.16 3.88
CA VAL A 37 -3.68 36.74 3.63
C VAL A 37 -2.28 36.49 3.04
N PRO A 38 -1.51 35.50 3.51
CA PRO A 38 -0.21 35.15 2.95
C PRO A 38 -0.31 34.83 1.46
N LYS A 39 0.76 35.11 0.71
CA LYS A 39 0.89 34.64 -0.67
C LYS A 39 1.49 33.24 -0.65
N VAL A 40 0.93 32.33 -1.47
CA VAL A 40 1.40 30.95 -1.57
C VAL A 40 1.57 30.53 -3.03
N GLY A 41 2.58 29.73 -3.29
CA GLY A 41 2.87 29.14 -4.60
C GLY A 41 3.44 27.73 -4.46
N LEU A 42 3.46 27.03 -5.58
CA LEU A 42 4.19 25.77 -5.73
C LEU A 42 5.45 26.03 -6.57
N ALA A 43 6.58 25.45 -6.17
CA ALA A 43 7.74 25.35 -7.06
C ALA A 43 7.41 24.40 -8.21
N SER A 44 8.12 24.56 -9.34
CA SER A 44 7.88 23.79 -10.56
C SER A 44 8.24 22.29 -10.42
N GLU A 45 9.09 21.95 -9.46
CA GLU A 45 9.52 20.56 -9.27
C GLU A 45 8.57 19.83 -8.33
N ILE A 46 7.97 18.74 -8.86
CA ILE A 46 7.12 17.82 -8.11
C ILE A 46 7.70 16.41 -8.26
N ASN A 47 8.04 15.78 -7.14
CA ASN A 47 8.63 14.45 -7.12
C ASN A 47 7.59 13.40 -6.74
N VAL A 48 7.45 12.38 -7.59
CA VAL A 48 6.49 11.27 -7.39
C VAL A 48 7.19 10.09 -6.72
N TYR A 49 6.64 9.63 -5.60
CA TYR A 49 7.06 8.44 -4.84
C TYR A 49 5.95 7.40 -4.91
N GLN A 50 5.81 6.73 -6.06
CA GLN A 50 4.71 5.82 -6.34
C GLN A 50 4.59 4.67 -5.32
N TYR A 51 5.72 4.12 -4.86
CA TYR A 51 5.74 3.03 -3.87
C TYR A 51 5.31 3.48 -2.47
N ASP A 52 5.62 4.72 -2.11
CA ASP A 52 5.19 5.33 -0.85
C ASP A 52 3.77 5.90 -0.95
N LYS A 53 3.17 5.89 -2.16
CA LYS A 53 1.89 6.52 -2.47
C LYS A 53 1.86 8.00 -2.07
N GLN A 54 2.94 8.72 -2.36
CA GLN A 54 3.13 10.12 -2.00
C GLN A 54 3.70 10.94 -3.16
N VAL A 55 3.39 12.23 -3.11
CA VAL A 55 4.04 13.26 -3.93
C VAL A 55 4.70 14.26 -3.00
N SER A 56 5.91 14.68 -3.35
CA SER A 56 6.62 15.77 -2.67
C SER A 56 6.62 17.02 -3.55
N ALA A 57 6.24 18.14 -2.96
CA ALA A 57 6.33 19.44 -3.62
C ALA A 57 6.85 20.50 -2.63
N THR A 58 7.46 21.55 -3.17
CA THR A 58 7.92 22.68 -2.37
C THR A 58 6.89 23.80 -2.41
N VAL A 59 6.31 24.10 -1.26
CA VAL A 59 5.39 25.21 -1.03
C VAL A 59 6.20 26.46 -0.75
N LEU A 60 5.94 27.53 -1.49
CA LEU A 60 6.56 28.85 -1.33
C LEU A 60 5.58 29.80 -0.65
N VAL A 61 5.98 30.41 0.46
CA VAL A 61 5.10 31.30 1.23
C VAL A 61 5.80 32.62 1.50
N SER A 62 5.05 33.71 1.31
CA SER A 62 5.51 35.07 1.61
C SER A 62 4.37 35.94 2.16
N GLY A 63 4.71 37.07 2.75
CA GLY A 63 3.72 37.99 3.30
C GLY A 63 3.09 37.51 4.63
N ILE A 64 3.75 36.59 5.32
CA ILE A 64 3.39 36.25 6.70
C ILE A 64 3.80 37.41 7.60
N ASP A 65 2.83 37.97 8.29
CA ASP A 65 3.03 38.92 9.36
C ASP A 65 3.24 38.17 10.69
N PRO A 66 4.17 38.60 11.56
CA PRO A 66 4.37 38.00 12.89
C PRO A 66 3.13 37.96 13.77
N ASP A 67 2.20 38.89 13.56
CA ASP A 67 0.97 38.99 14.31
C ASP A 67 -0.19 38.12 13.77
N MET A 68 0.02 37.43 12.65
CA MET A 68 -0.99 36.53 12.08
C MET A 68 -1.29 35.37 13.02
N LYS A 69 -2.57 35.23 13.38
CA LYS A 69 -3.04 34.12 14.22
C LYS A 69 -3.55 32.95 13.37
N ASN A 70 -3.44 31.75 13.94
CA ASN A 70 -3.96 30.51 13.34
C ASN A 70 -3.44 30.26 11.92
N LEU A 71 -2.18 30.60 11.68
CA LEU A 71 -1.54 30.39 10.39
C LEU A 71 -1.28 28.89 10.14
N GLU A 72 -1.77 28.39 9.03
CA GLU A 72 -1.51 27.03 8.53
C GLU A 72 -0.95 27.10 7.11
N VAL A 73 0.16 26.41 6.86
CA VAL A 73 0.74 26.23 5.53
C VAL A 73 0.69 24.76 5.19
N GLY A 74 0.14 24.42 4.04
CA GLY A 74 -0.08 23.02 3.69
C GLY A 74 0.05 22.70 2.20
N LEU A 75 0.13 21.40 1.92
CA LEU A 75 0.05 20.81 0.61
C LEU A 75 -1.18 19.92 0.56
N LEU A 76 -2.00 20.10 -0.46
CA LEU A 76 -3.23 19.38 -0.69
C LEU A 76 -3.08 18.45 -1.90
N SER A 77 -3.76 17.31 -1.86
CA SER A 77 -3.96 16.43 -3.02
C SER A 77 -5.41 16.01 -3.13
N SER A 78 -5.92 15.85 -4.34
CA SER A 78 -7.26 15.33 -4.62
C SER A 78 -7.26 14.52 -5.92
N LEU A 79 -8.25 13.63 -6.08
CA LEU A 79 -8.51 12.93 -7.34
C LEU A 79 -9.34 13.77 -8.32
N ASP A 80 -9.99 14.82 -7.84
CA ASP A 80 -10.76 15.76 -8.66
C ASP A 80 -10.16 17.16 -8.58
N GLU A 81 -10.33 17.92 -9.65
CA GLU A 81 -9.77 19.26 -9.78
C GLU A 81 -10.45 20.31 -8.90
N TYR A 82 -11.60 19.99 -8.32
CA TYR A 82 -12.36 20.88 -7.41
C TYR A 82 -11.97 20.70 -5.97
N PHE A 83 -11.12 19.70 -5.65
CA PHE A 83 -10.71 19.37 -4.29
C PHE A 83 -11.90 19.11 -3.36
N SER A 84 -12.87 18.33 -3.83
CA SER A 84 -14.11 18.04 -3.06
C SER A 84 -13.80 17.21 -1.80
N ASP A 85 -12.81 16.32 -1.84
CA ASP A 85 -12.32 15.52 -0.69
C ASP A 85 -10.78 15.52 -0.66
N PRO A 86 -10.15 16.65 -0.28
CA PRO A 86 -8.70 16.76 -0.31
C PRO A 86 -8.04 16.05 0.86
N LYS A 87 -6.93 15.38 0.59
CA LYS A 87 -5.94 15.01 1.60
C LYS A 87 -5.01 16.19 1.84
N ALA A 88 -4.66 16.46 3.09
CA ALA A 88 -3.83 17.60 3.44
C ALA A 88 -2.68 17.21 4.36
N VAL A 89 -1.52 17.82 4.13
CA VAL A 89 -0.36 17.75 5.03
C VAL A 89 0.10 19.16 5.32
N TYR A 90 0.29 19.48 6.60
CA TYR A 90 0.64 20.80 7.07
C TYR A 90 2.09 20.90 7.52
N ALA A 91 2.70 22.06 7.30
CA ALA A 91 4.02 22.36 7.80
C ALA A 91 4.01 22.45 9.34
N LYS A 92 5.10 21.98 9.96
CA LYS A 92 5.25 22.05 11.42
C LYS A 92 5.51 23.48 11.95
N ARG A 93 6.00 24.37 11.09
CA ARG A 93 6.32 25.77 11.41
C ARG A 93 5.75 26.65 10.30
N ASN A 94 5.16 27.76 10.68
CA ASN A 94 4.49 28.67 9.79
C ASN A 94 5.24 30.01 9.78
N ARG A 95 6.08 30.22 8.76
CA ARG A 95 6.88 31.43 8.54
C ARG A 95 7.07 31.66 7.04
N ASN A 96 7.53 32.85 6.64
CA ASN A 96 7.95 33.09 5.27
C ASN A 96 9.09 32.13 4.87
N GLY A 97 9.07 31.62 3.65
CA GLY A 97 10.08 30.71 3.12
C GLY A 97 9.53 29.59 2.25
N SER A 98 10.31 28.54 2.17
CA SER A 98 9.97 27.34 1.41
C SER A 98 9.83 26.12 2.32
N TYR A 99 8.86 25.25 1.99
CA TYR A 99 8.55 24.03 2.73
C TYR A 99 8.41 22.86 1.77
N THR A 100 9.26 21.86 1.88
CA THR A 100 9.07 20.60 1.16
C THR A 100 8.14 19.72 1.96
N LEU A 101 6.95 19.47 1.42
CA LEU A 101 5.91 18.66 2.04
C LEU A 101 5.63 17.44 1.17
N ARG A 102 5.22 16.33 1.82
CA ARG A 102 4.80 15.11 1.15
C ARG A 102 3.33 14.86 1.45
N VAL A 103 2.51 14.76 0.41
CA VAL A 103 1.07 14.51 0.52
C VAL A 103 0.73 13.14 -0.06
N PRO A 104 -0.19 12.37 0.58
CA PRO A 104 -0.66 11.11 0.04
C PRO A 104 -1.36 11.29 -1.31
N VAL A 105 -1.10 10.38 -2.25
CA VAL A 105 -1.73 10.33 -3.58
C VAL A 105 -2.24 8.93 -3.89
N THR A 106 -3.04 8.79 -4.94
CA THR A 106 -3.55 7.50 -5.42
C THR A 106 -2.76 7.09 -6.66
N PRO A 107 -1.96 6.00 -6.59
CA PRO A 107 -1.29 5.44 -7.76
C PRO A 107 -2.27 5.00 -8.85
N GLY A 108 -1.82 5.00 -10.10
CA GLY A 108 -2.64 4.66 -11.27
C GLY A 108 -3.68 5.71 -11.63
N LYS A 109 -3.61 6.90 -11.04
CA LYS A 109 -4.56 8.00 -11.23
C LYS A 109 -3.85 9.33 -11.44
N THR A 110 -4.51 10.23 -12.16
CA THR A 110 -4.17 11.65 -12.13
C THR A 110 -4.58 12.23 -10.78
N ASN A 111 -3.63 12.85 -10.10
CA ASN A 111 -3.86 13.54 -8.81
C ASN A 111 -3.65 15.04 -9.03
N TRP A 112 -4.49 15.85 -8.40
CA TRP A 112 -4.37 17.29 -8.39
C TRP A 112 -3.66 17.74 -7.13
N ILE A 113 -2.66 18.61 -7.27
CA ILE A 113 -1.83 19.11 -6.17
C ILE A 113 -1.98 20.61 -6.08
N MET A 114 -2.12 21.14 -4.87
CA MET A 114 -2.28 22.56 -4.61
C MET A 114 -1.66 22.91 -3.25
N ALA A 115 -0.95 24.02 -3.20
CA ALA A 115 -0.48 24.58 -1.93
C ALA A 115 -1.53 25.50 -1.33
N MET A 116 -1.57 25.57 -0.01
CA MET A 116 -2.43 26.49 0.73
C MET A 116 -1.68 27.22 1.84
N ALA A 117 -2.11 28.45 2.12
CA ALA A 117 -1.78 29.15 3.33
C ALA A 117 -3.06 29.80 3.87
N ALA A 118 -3.42 29.50 5.12
CA ALA A 118 -4.62 29.99 5.76
C ALA A 118 -4.27 30.68 7.07
N CYS A 119 -5.00 31.73 7.40
CA CYS A 119 -4.90 32.44 8.68
C CYS A 119 -6.29 32.84 9.17
N GLY A 120 -6.36 33.55 10.31
CA GLY A 120 -7.64 34.02 10.86
C GLY A 120 -8.43 34.94 9.93
N SER A 121 -7.78 35.58 8.95
CA SER A 121 -8.38 36.53 8.00
C SER A 121 -8.80 35.89 6.66
N GLY A 122 -8.38 34.65 6.36
CA GLY A 122 -8.72 33.97 5.12
C GLY A 122 -7.68 32.93 4.68
N ALA A 123 -7.83 32.41 3.45
CA ALA A 123 -6.94 31.44 2.86
C ALA A 123 -6.52 31.84 1.43
N ALA A 124 -5.27 31.56 1.10
CA ALA A 124 -4.73 31.66 -0.25
C ALA A 124 -4.36 30.26 -0.77
N TYR A 125 -4.49 30.08 -2.07
CA TYR A 125 -4.17 28.85 -2.76
C TYR A 125 -3.26 29.13 -3.95
N SER A 126 -2.35 28.21 -4.25
CA SER A 126 -1.57 28.24 -5.49
C SER A 126 -2.42 27.86 -6.69
N ALA A 127 -1.86 27.98 -7.89
CA ALA A 127 -2.39 27.27 -9.05
C ALA A 127 -2.42 25.75 -8.78
N LYS A 128 -3.42 25.08 -9.33
CA LYS A 128 -3.53 23.60 -9.33
C LYS A 128 -2.56 23.01 -10.34
N VAL A 129 -1.95 21.90 -10.00
CA VAL A 129 -1.09 21.13 -10.90
C VAL A 129 -1.58 19.70 -10.93
N SER A 130 -1.82 19.15 -12.11
CA SER A 130 -2.11 17.73 -12.29
C SER A 130 -0.83 16.91 -12.33
N VAL A 131 -0.82 15.78 -11.66
CA VAL A 131 0.29 14.84 -11.57
C VAL A 131 -0.20 13.44 -11.85
N ASP A 132 0.27 12.83 -12.94
CA ASP A 132 0.01 11.44 -13.22
C ASP A 132 0.93 10.58 -12.34
N VAL A 133 0.35 9.82 -11.45
CA VAL A 133 1.07 8.92 -10.55
C VAL A 133 1.01 7.51 -11.14
N PRO A 134 2.15 6.93 -11.57
CA PRO A 134 2.16 5.57 -12.10
C PRO A 134 1.56 4.58 -11.10
N ASP A 135 0.92 3.51 -11.61
CA ASP A 135 0.42 2.45 -10.74
C ASP A 135 1.58 1.71 -10.08
N VAL A 136 1.35 1.23 -8.88
CA VAL A 136 2.31 0.37 -8.18
C VAL A 136 2.27 -1.02 -8.81
N PRO A 137 3.38 -1.57 -9.32
CA PRO A 137 3.42 -2.92 -9.84
C PRO A 137 2.90 -3.93 -8.81
N TRP A 138 2.19 -4.96 -9.26
CA TRP A 138 1.44 -5.87 -8.40
C TRP A 138 2.28 -6.53 -7.30
N GLN A 139 3.55 -6.87 -7.58
CA GLN A 139 4.43 -7.50 -6.59
C GLN A 139 4.72 -6.61 -5.35
N TYR A 140 4.51 -5.31 -5.46
CA TYR A 140 4.59 -4.37 -4.32
C TYR A 140 3.24 -4.16 -3.62
N LYS A 141 2.16 -4.74 -4.17
CA LYS A 141 0.82 -4.76 -3.56
C LYS A 141 0.59 -6.04 -2.76
N ILE A 142 1.52 -7.01 -2.80
CA ILE A 142 1.42 -8.25 -2.02
C ILE A 142 1.26 -7.90 -0.54
N ALA A 143 0.18 -8.40 0.07
CA ALA A 143 -0.04 -8.24 1.50
C ALA A 143 1.00 -9.03 2.30
N ASP A 144 1.34 -8.56 3.50
CA ASP A 144 2.27 -9.27 4.37
C ASP A 144 1.72 -10.61 4.86
N GLN A 145 0.40 -10.79 4.85
CA GLN A 145 -0.27 -12.00 5.31
C GLN A 145 -1.40 -12.41 4.38
N TYR A 146 -1.48 -13.72 4.16
CA TYR A 146 -2.59 -14.39 3.48
C TYR A 146 -3.15 -15.48 4.38
N VAL A 147 -4.47 -15.54 4.51
CA VAL A 147 -5.17 -16.42 5.46
C VAL A 147 -6.19 -17.29 4.73
N GLY A 148 -6.27 -18.54 5.13
CA GLY A 148 -7.28 -19.46 4.61
C GLY A 148 -7.22 -20.84 5.25
N THR A 149 -8.09 -21.73 4.83
CA THR A 149 -8.10 -23.11 5.29
C THR A 149 -7.23 -23.97 4.40
N MET A 150 -6.26 -24.67 4.98
CA MET A 150 -5.50 -25.72 4.28
C MET A 150 -6.17 -27.06 4.58
N ALA A 151 -6.84 -27.63 3.57
CA ALA A 151 -7.54 -28.90 3.67
C ALA A 151 -6.70 -30.09 3.21
N ASN A 152 -7.10 -31.28 3.60
CA ASN A 152 -6.49 -32.57 3.23
C ASN A 152 -7.55 -33.63 3.01
N ASP A 153 -8.39 -33.42 2.00
CA ASP A 153 -9.48 -34.33 1.68
C ASP A 153 -9.09 -35.37 0.63
N THR A 154 -8.09 -35.06 -0.20
CA THR A 154 -7.68 -35.89 -1.36
C THR A 154 -6.75 -37.03 -0.97
N ILE A 155 -5.56 -36.73 -0.43
CA ILE A 155 -4.57 -37.77 -0.05
C ILE A 155 -4.82 -38.32 1.36
N LYS A 156 -5.40 -37.49 2.21
CA LYS A 156 -5.78 -37.84 3.62
C LYS A 156 -4.61 -38.28 4.48
N GLN A 157 -3.45 -37.67 4.32
CA GLN A 157 -2.29 -37.90 5.15
C GLN A 157 -2.12 -36.76 6.17
N GLY A 158 -2.08 -37.11 7.45
CA GLY A 158 -1.97 -36.16 8.55
C GLY A 158 -3.34 -35.62 9.00
N LYS A 159 -3.37 -34.40 9.55
CA LYS A 159 -4.57 -33.74 10.03
C LYS A 159 -5.46 -33.29 8.88
N ALA A 160 -6.77 -33.49 8.99
CA ALA A 160 -7.74 -33.26 7.91
C ALA A 160 -7.81 -31.78 7.44
N SER A 161 -7.68 -30.80 8.35
CA SER A 161 -7.66 -29.41 7.97
C SER A 161 -7.01 -28.51 9.01
N TYR A 162 -6.57 -27.33 8.55
CA TYR A 162 -6.02 -26.26 9.38
C TYR A 162 -6.79 -24.98 9.01
N PRO A 163 -7.86 -24.64 9.75
CA PRO A 163 -8.61 -23.40 9.53
C PRO A 163 -7.75 -22.19 9.91
N ASP A 164 -8.00 -21.07 9.25
CA ASP A 164 -7.37 -19.78 9.52
C ASP A 164 -5.83 -19.82 9.50
N HIS A 165 -5.27 -20.76 8.71
CA HIS A 165 -3.83 -20.81 8.53
C HIS A 165 -3.33 -19.51 7.88
N THR A 166 -2.29 -18.93 8.47
CA THR A 166 -1.71 -17.67 8.02
C THR A 166 -0.34 -17.89 7.42
N MET A 167 -0.17 -17.59 6.14
CA MET A 167 1.14 -17.49 5.50
C MET A 167 1.64 -16.05 5.53
N VAL A 168 2.95 -15.86 5.74
CA VAL A 168 3.61 -14.55 5.75
C VAL A 168 4.43 -14.40 4.49
N LEU A 169 4.15 -13.35 3.72
CA LEU A 169 4.79 -13.12 2.44
C LEU A 169 5.73 -11.91 2.49
N LYS A 170 6.88 -12.04 1.85
CA LYS A 170 7.89 -10.98 1.80
C LYS A 170 8.55 -10.92 0.43
N TYR A 171 8.19 -9.90 -0.35
CA TYR A 171 8.84 -9.65 -1.64
C TYR A 171 10.14 -8.88 -1.46
N ASN A 172 11.20 -9.36 -2.11
CA ASN A 172 12.49 -8.70 -2.16
C ASN A 172 12.72 -8.08 -3.55
N SER A 173 12.62 -6.77 -3.64
CA SER A 173 12.76 -6.03 -4.90
C SER A 173 14.14 -6.12 -5.54
N LYS A 174 15.20 -6.35 -4.76
CA LYS A 174 16.57 -6.47 -5.27
C LYS A 174 16.82 -7.81 -5.93
N THR A 175 16.32 -8.89 -5.33
CA THR A 175 16.49 -10.25 -5.84
C THR A 175 15.35 -10.73 -6.71
N LYS A 176 14.22 -9.97 -6.75
CA LYS A 176 12.96 -10.33 -7.40
C LYS A 176 12.37 -11.67 -6.92
N LYS A 177 12.63 -12.01 -5.66
CA LYS A 177 12.14 -13.24 -5.04
C LYS A 177 11.06 -12.96 -3.99
N LEU A 178 10.14 -13.92 -3.87
CA LEU A 178 9.15 -13.96 -2.81
C LEU A 178 9.52 -15.01 -1.77
N THR A 179 9.62 -14.63 -0.51
CA THR A 179 9.68 -15.56 0.60
C THR A 179 8.27 -15.81 1.11
N VAL A 180 7.89 -17.08 1.26
CA VAL A 180 6.63 -17.50 1.88
C VAL A 180 6.96 -18.22 3.17
N GLY A 181 6.65 -17.60 4.29
CA GLY A 181 6.78 -18.16 5.62
C GLY A 181 5.48 -18.83 6.08
N ASN A 182 5.57 -19.72 7.05
CA ASN A 182 4.49 -20.63 7.48
C ASN A 182 3.88 -21.40 6.31
N VAL A 183 4.72 -21.82 5.37
CA VAL A 183 4.27 -22.48 4.15
C VAL A 183 3.48 -23.75 4.43
N CYS A 184 3.81 -24.48 5.48
CA CYS A 184 3.08 -25.67 5.87
C CYS A 184 2.56 -25.62 7.31
N ALA A 185 1.26 -25.85 7.47
CA ALA A 185 0.59 -25.88 8.77
C ALA A 185 1.05 -27.05 9.65
N TYR A 186 1.54 -28.14 9.07
CA TYR A 186 2.13 -29.27 9.78
C TYR A 186 3.32 -28.83 10.65
N SER A 187 4.14 -27.92 10.14
CA SER A 187 5.29 -27.38 10.87
C SER A 187 4.91 -26.68 12.15
N LEU A 188 3.74 -26.03 12.20
CA LEU A 188 3.23 -25.40 13.43
C LEU A 188 2.88 -26.45 14.48
N SER A 189 2.33 -27.61 14.10
CA SER A 189 2.04 -28.70 15.02
C SER A 189 3.30 -29.35 15.60
N GLU A 190 4.42 -29.26 14.86
CA GLU A 190 5.76 -29.69 15.30
C GLU A 190 6.54 -28.57 16.03
N GLY A 191 5.92 -27.42 16.27
CA GLY A 191 6.55 -26.28 16.93
C GLY A 191 7.39 -25.38 16.02
N LEU A 192 7.37 -25.61 14.70
CA LEU A 192 8.07 -24.80 13.71
C LEU A 192 7.14 -23.66 13.25
N ASP A 193 7.37 -22.47 13.71
CA ASP A 193 6.55 -21.30 13.44
C ASP A 193 7.39 -20.16 12.90
N TYR A 194 7.26 -19.85 11.61
CA TYR A 194 7.97 -18.76 10.95
C TYR A 194 7.72 -17.40 11.60
N THR A 195 6.57 -17.18 12.22
CA THR A 195 6.29 -15.91 12.92
C THR A 195 7.13 -15.74 14.18
N LYS A 196 7.61 -16.82 14.76
CA LYS A 196 8.50 -16.83 15.95
C LYS A 196 9.97 -17.00 15.56
N ASP A 197 10.24 -17.83 14.55
CA ASP A 197 11.57 -18.08 14.02
C ASP A 197 11.51 -18.10 12.49
N ASN A 198 11.90 -17.01 11.83
CA ASN A 198 11.88 -16.85 10.38
C ASN A 198 13.01 -17.60 9.68
N SER A 199 13.81 -18.41 10.37
CA SER A 199 14.80 -19.31 9.80
C SER A 199 14.23 -20.69 9.45
N VAL A 200 12.98 -20.97 9.80
CA VAL A 200 12.30 -22.26 9.59
C VAL A 200 10.93 -22.08 8.94
N ASN A 201 10.39 -23.15 8.37
CA ASN A 201 9.05 -23.21 7.75
C ASN A 201 8.82 -22.12 6.69
N TYR A 202 9.76 -22.00 5.75
CA TYR A 202 9.62 -21.09 4.62
C TYR A 202 10.20 -21.65 3.31
N ILE A 203 9.75 -21.08 2.21
CA ILE A 203 10.27 -21.31 0.86
C ILE A 203 10.54 -19.97 0.18
N VAL A 204 11.42 -20.00 -0.84
CA VAL A 204 11.76 -18.81 -1.62
C VAL A 204 11.57 -19.12 -3.10
N GLY A 205 10.74 -18.35 -3.78
CA GLY A 205 10.43 -18.51 -5.19
C GLY A 205 10.81 -17.31 -6.04
N ASP A 206 10.92 -17.54 -7.33
CA ASP A 206 11.14 -16.52 -8.35
C ASP A 206 9.80 -15.95 -8.82
N VAL A 207 9.68 -14.62 -8.85
CA VAL A 207 8.46 -13.92 -9.25
C VAL A 207 8.48 -13.67 -10.75
N ASP A 208 7.47 -14.18 -11.44
CA ASP A 208 7.15 -13.79 -12.81
C ASP A 208 6.15 -12.65 -12.79
N ILE A 209 6.61 -11.48 -13.28
CA ILE A 209 5.82 -10.23 -13.21
C ILE A 209 4.68 -10.25 -14.24
N GLU A 210 4.88 -10.87 -15.40
CA GLU A 210 3.91 -10.88 -16.50
C GLU A 210 2.75 -11.84 -16.21
N GLU A 211 3.08 -13.04 -15.69
CA GLU A 211 2.09 -14.08 -15.41
C GLU A 211 1.45 -13.97 -14.02
N MET A 212 1.93 -13.06 -13.18
CA MET A 212 1.52 -12.91 -11.77
C MET A 212 1.69 -14.19 -10.96
N THR A 213 2.80 -14.89 -11.19
CA THR A 213 3.10 -16.16 -10.54
C THR A 213 4.40 -16.13 -9.74
N VAL A 214 4.53 -17.13 -8.88
CA VAL A 214 5.76 -17.42 -8.14
C VAL A 214 6.11 -18.87 -8.34
N SER A 215 7.27 -19.14 -8.93
CA SER A 215 7.77 -20.49 -9.15
C SER A 215 8.79 -20.85 -8.08
N PHE A 216 8.65 -22.04 -7.51
CA PHE A 216 9.58 -22.57 -6.53
C PHE A 216 10.37 -23.74 -7.17
N PRO A 217 11.71 -23.70 -7.16
CA PRO A 217 12.51 -24.74 -7.78
C PRO A 217 12.24 -26.13 -7.17
N VAL A 218 11.93 -27.11 -8.03
CA VAL A 218 11.68 -28.49 -7.63
C VAL A 218 12.85 -29.36 -8.08
N THR A 219 13.45 -30.07 -7.15
CA THR A 219 14.50 -31.04 -7.37
C THR A 219 13.96 -32.48 -7.22
N GLN A 220 14.80 -33.48 -7.41
CA GLN A 220 14.43 -34.86 -7.10
C GLN A 220 14.07 -35.12 -5.63
N ASN A 221 14.49 -34.21 -4.73
CA ASN A 221 14.21 -34.26 -3.29
C ASN A 221 13.05 -33.36 -2.89
N GLY A 222 12.36 -32.75 -3.86
CA GLY A 222 11.27 -31.79 -3.65
C GLY A 222 11.70 -30.33 -3.76
N VAL A 223 10.88 -29.44 -3.22
CA VAL A 223 11.13 -28.01 -3.17
C VAL A 223 12.22 -27.72 -2.14
N ASP A 224 13.12 -26.80 -2.46
CA ASP A 224 14.10 -26.29 -1.49
C ASP A 224 13.35 -25.48 -0.40
N ALA A 225 13.05 -26.16 0.69
CA ALA A 225 12.26 -25.63 1.79
C ALA A 225 13.03 -25.69 3.09
N HIS A 226 12.99 -24.62 3.85
CA HIS A 226 13.59 -24.54 5.18
C HIS A 226 12.64 -25.11 6.23
N LEU A 227 12.62 -26.45 6.32
CA LEU A 227 11.78 -27.20 7.28
C LEU A 227 12.66 -27.89 8.32
N ALA A 228 12.02 -28.66 9.22
CA ALA A 228 12.73 -29.50 10.18
C ALA A 228 13.63 -30.52 9.47
N THR A 229 14.69 -30.92 10.14
CA THR A 229 15.68 -31.89 9.60
C THR A 229 14.99 -33.16 9.12
N GLY A 230 15.32 -33.56 7.87
CA GLY A 230 14.76 -34.75 7.24
C GLY A 230 13.35 -34.57 6.68
N MET A 231 12.83 -33.35 6.64
CA MET A 231 11.56 -32.99 5.98
C MET A 231 11.82 -32.17 4.73
N SER A 232 10.98 -32.35 3.71
CA SER A 232 10.93 -31.54 2.50
C SER A 232 9.51 -31.32 2.03
N LEU A 233 9.30 -30.35 1.14
CA LEU A 233 8.03 -30.16 0.44
C LEU A 233 8.05 -30.89 -0.90
N MET A 234 6.95 -31.55 -1.23
CA MET A 234 6.77 -32.21 -2.51
C MET A 234 5.46 -31.74 -3.13
N PRO A 235 5.50 -31.11 -4.31
CA PRO A 235 4.29 -30.86 -5.07
C PRO A 235 3.71 -32.16 -5.62
N PHE A 236 2.39 -32.26 -5.69
CA PHE A 236 1.68 -33.44 -6.14
C PHE A 236 0.70 -33.12 -7.26
N ILE A 237 0.55 -34.11 -8.18
CA ILE A 237 -0.53 -34.13 -9.16
C ILE A 237 -1.28 -35.47 -9.08
N LEU A 238 -2.56 -35.42 -9.40
CA LEU A 238 -3.41 -36.60 -9.53
C LEU A 238 -3.50 -37.06 -10.98
N LYS A 239 -3.30 -38.36 -11.21
CA LYS A 239 -3.63 -39.01 -12.47
C LYS A 239 -4.60 -40.15 -12.19
N GLY A 240 -5.89 -39.87 -12.37
CA GLY A 240 -6.95 -40.75 -11.89
C GLY A 240 -7.01 -40.78 -10.37
N LYS A 241 -6.76 -41.95 -9.77
CA LYS A 241 -6.70 -42.12 -8.30
C LYS A 241 -5.26 -42.11 -7.74
N ASP A 242 -4.28 -42.09 -8.61
CA ASP A 242 -2.88 -42.20 -8.23
C ASP A 242 -2.24 -40.81 -8.04
N VAL A 243 -1.38 -40.70 -7.03
CA VAL A 243 -0.65 -39.51 -6.66
C VAL A 243 0.77 -39.59 -7.19
N TYR A 244 1.21 -38.59 -7.92
CA TYR A 244 2.56 -38.47 -8.45
C TYR A 244 3.20 -37.18 -7.97
N SER A 245 4.52 -37.17 -7.82
CA SER A 245 5.28 -35.93 -7.61
C SER A 245 5.21 -35.07 -8.87
N ASP A 246 4.98 -33.79 -8.70
CA ASP A 246 5.04 -32.81 -9.78
C ASP A 246 6.48 -32.29 -9.93
N LYS A 247 6.79 -31.78 -11.12
CA LYS A 247 8.04 -31.10 -11.42
C LYS A 247 7.91 -29.59 -11.33
N GLU A 248 6.70 -29.11 -11.19
CA GLU A 248 6.39 -27.70 -11.10
C GLU A 248 5.72 -27.41 -9.77
N PHE A 249 6.10 -26.29 -9.16
CA PHE A 249 5.47 -25.76 -7.96
C PHE A 249 5.28 -24.28 -8.16
N ILE A 250 4.14 -23.91 -8.75
CA ILE A 250 3.81 -22.55 -9.16
C ILE A 250 2.58 -22.09 -8.40
N TRP A 251 2.69 -20.94 -7.76
CA TRP A 251 1.61 -20.26 -7.07
C TRP A 251 1.19 -19.04 -7.86
N LYS A 252 -0.07 -18.67 -7.83
CA LYS A 252 -0.62 -17.60 -8.66
C LYS A 252 -1.43 -16.62 -7.86
N PHE A 253 -1.16 -15.33 -8.08
CA PHE A 253 -2.00 -14.25 -7.59
C PHE A 253 -3.12 -13.93 -8.57
N ASN A 254 -4.28 -13.48 -8.06
CA ASN A 254 -5.29 -12.85 -8.88
C ASN A 254 -4.92 -11.40 -9.24
N GLU A 255 -5.67 -10.75 -10.12
CA GLU A 255 -5.34 -9.44 -10.70
C GLU A 255 -5.17 -8.33 -9.66
N ASP A 256 -5.96 -8.33 -8.58
CA ASP A 256 -5.91 -7.34 -7.50
C ASP A 256 -5.02 -7.74 -6.32
N VAL A 257 -4.38 -8.91 -6.41
CA VAL A 257 -3.47 -9.46 -5.39
C VAL A 257 -4.18 -9.74 -4.06
N SER A 258 -5.49 -9.84 -4.06
CA SER A 258 -6.28 -10.16 -2.87
C SER A 258 -6.33 -11.65 -2.57
N GLU A 259 -5.99 -12.50 -3.57
CA GLU A 259 -6.01 -13.96 -3.44
C GLU A 259 -4.70 -14.57 -3.96
N LEU A 260 -4.24 -15.62 -3.27
CA LEU A 260 -3.09 -16.43 -3.61
C LEU A 260 -3.51 -17.89 -3.75
N SER A 261 -3.46 -18.42 -4.96
CA SER A 261 -3.74 -19.82 -5.27
C SER A 261 -2.46 -20.64 -5.20
N TYR A 262 -2.53 -21.84 -4.63
CA TYR A 262 -1.44 -22.79 -4.56
C TYR A 262 -1.89 -24.19 -5.00
N PRO A 263 -1.00 -24.98 -5.65
CA PRO A 263 -1.29 -26.34 -6.06
C PRO A 263 -1.24 -27.31 -4.87
N MET A 264 -1.64 -28.55 -5.10
CA MET A 264 -1.53 -29.62 -4.10
C MET A 264 -0.07 -29.91 -3.78
N PHE A 265 0.24 -30.07 -2.49
CA PHE A 265 1.57 -30.43 -2.02
C PHE A 265 1.53 -31.14 -0.67
N GLY A 266 2.68 -31.63 -0.22
CA GLY A 266 2.77 -32.22 1.11
C GLY A 266 4.14 -32.09 1.73
N VAL A 267 4.19 -32.33 3.03
CA VAL A 267 5.41 -32.53 3.81
C VAL A 267 5.78 -33.98 3.75
N VAL A 268 7.00 -34.28 3.31
CA VAL A 268 7.51 -35.66 3.21
C VAL A 268 8.77 -35.82 4.06
N SER A 269 8.97 -37.07 4.52
CA SER A 269 10.20 -37.50 5.17
C SER A 269 10.66 -38.79 4.46
N GLY A 270 11.70 -38.69 3.63
CA GLY A 270 12.03 -39.73 2.66
C GLY A 270 10.85 -39.98 1.72
N SER A 271 10.39 -41.23 1.60
CA SER A 271 9.23 -41.60 0.77
C SER A 271 7.88 -41.47 1.51
N ASN A 272 7.88 -41.12 2.78
CA ASN A 272 6.66 -41.07 3.58
C ASN A 272 6.03 -39.68 3.59
N ILE A 273 4.78 -39.59 3.13
CA ILE A 273 3.99 -38.36 3.25
C ILE A 273 3.55 -38.22 4.73
N LYS A 274 3.93 -37.13 5.37
CA LYS A 274 3.56 -36.83 6.77
C LYS A 274 2.28 -36.00 6.86
N GLN A 275 2.13 -35.08 5.93
CA GLN A 275 0.96 -34.21 5.80
C GLN A 275 0.76 -33.88 4.34
N SER A 276 -0.46 -33.81 3.87
CA SER A 276 -0.81 -33.33 2.54
C SER A 276 -1.76 -32.14 2.63
N TYR A 277 -1.75 -31.32 1.58
CA TYR A 277 -2.63 -30.16 1.43
C TYR A 277 -3.19 -30.18 0.00
N ASP A 278 -4.50 -30.09 -0.10
CA ASP A 278 -5.16 -29.93 -1.40
C ASP A 278 -4.83 -28.57 -2.01
N ALA A 279 -4.98 -28.44 -3.31
CA ALA A 279 -4.91 -27.14 -3.95
C ALA A 279 -5.95 -26.19 -3.34
N GLY A 280 -5.56 -24.96 -3.10
CA GLY A 280 -6.37 -24.02 -2.36
C GLY A 280 -6.10 -22.57 -2.69
N VAL A 281 -6.86 -21.70 -2.03
CA VAL A 281 -6.76 -20.25 -2.16
C VAL A 281 -6.69 -19.62 -0.76
N LEU A 282 -5.74 -18.71 -0.58
CA LEU A 282 -5.62 -17.87 0.62
C LEU A 282 -5.98 -16.44 0.25
N LYS A 283 -6.52 -15.68 1.20
CA LYS A 283 -6.95 -14.28 1.03
C LYS A 283 -6.04 -13.34 1.79
N ALA A 284 -5.74 -12.20 1.18
CA ALA A 284 -5.01 -11.12 1.82
C ALA A 284 -5.75 -10.65 3.09
N LYS A 285 -4.98 -10.39 4.15
CA LYS A 285 -5.51 -9.96 5.45
C LYS A 285 -5.32 -8.46 5.64
#